data_57f3577486645027b6f16dabf385b141
#
_entry.id   57f3577486645027b6f16dabf385b141
#
_cell.length_a   1.000
_cell.length_b   1.000
_cell.length_c   1.000
_cell.angle_alpha   90.00
_cell.angle_beta   90.00
_cell.angle_gamma   90.00
#
_symmetry.space_group_name_H-M   'P 1'
#
loop_
_entity.id
_entity.type
_entity.pdbx_description
1 polymer ?
#
loop_
_entity_poly.entity_id
_entity_poly.type
_entity_poly.pdbx_seq_one_letter_code
_entity_poly.pdbx_strand_id
1 'polypeptide(L)'
;MVIRKAATIQMQHPDETILGDIWQSLWKAETIRSIDIHDISVDVENGEVCLSGHVSRDSNQQQIEEISRSTPGVIAVHNHLVTDRDLSIQVGQVLGADERTCYLNLPVFCCHGWVELGGIVPNSDVQSTIEETAASVPAVRGVILLPNIEGDHASPLRDAIQPRIGVRVYGTNEAEGKIYQAVIRPQNRLVTHAIVRVSQLIDEWQRSYDYLVPVKYMWVVDDGGILLNRSAPAIHQFPVFNPVDYPFAPLTWQPPYPYAAGNVRWPRQEQEKDKQHIPLIIEKIQKDYEFGQS
;
A
#
# COMPACT_ATOMS: atom_id res chain seq x y z
N MET A 1 -1.32 32.63 57.76
CA MET A 1 -0.44 32.88 56.58
C MET A 1 -0.61 31.70 55.64
N VAL A 2 -1.54 31.85 54.66
CA VAL A 2 -1.89 30.76 53.74
C VAL A 2 -1.07 31.00 52.47
N ILE A 3 -0.07 30.15 52.26
CA ILE A 3 0.73 30.16 51.01
C ILE A 3 -0.13 29.51 49.90
N ARG A 4 -0.70 30.32 49.02
CA ARG A 4 -1.29 29.86 47.78
C ARG A 4 -0.16 29.31 46.87
N LYS A 5 -0.12 27.99 46.67
CA LYS A 5 0.66 27.40 45.61
C LYS A 5 0.15 27.99 44.28
N ALA A 6 0.99 28.75 43.62
CA ALA A 6 0.74 29.15 42.25
C ALA A 6 0.70 27.86 41.38
N ALA A 7 -0.46 27.57 40.83
CA ALA A 7 -0.57 26.58 39.78
C ALA A 7 0.23 27.12 38.59
N THR A 8 1.31 26.46 38.23
CA THR A 8 2.03 26.69 36.99
C THR A 8 1.04 26.33 35.86
N ILE A 9 0.53 27.32 35.19
CA ILE A 9 -0.21 27.13 33.94
C ILE A 9 0.85 26.63 32.96
N GLN A 10 0.96 25.32 32.79
CA GLN A 10 1.65 24.77 31.63
C GLN A 10 0.91 25.29 30.41
N MET A 11 1.57 26.16 29.63
CA MET A 11 1.09 26.51 28.31
C MET A 11 1.07 25.23 27.51
N GLN A 12 -0.11 24.64 27.37
CA GLN A 12 -0.34 23.48 26.50
C GLN A 12 -0.12 23.98 25.06
N HIS A 13 0.94 23.48 24.42
CA HIS A 13 1.13 23.70 22.99
C HIS A 13 -0.03 23.00 22.26
N PRO A 14 -0.72 23.68 21.33
CA PRO A 14 -1.72 23.02 20.49
C PRO A 14 -1.10 21.87 19.69
N ASP A 15 -1.80 20.76 19.56
CA ASP A 15 -1.32 19.58 18.83
C ASP A 15 -0.90 19.91 17.38
N GLU A 16 -1.61 20.82 16.72
CA GLU A 16 -1.24 21.31 15.38
C GLU A 16 0.13 22.01 15.36
N THR A 17 0.48 22.73 16.43
CA THR A 17 1.79 23.39 16.54
C THR A 17 2.88 22.33 16.76
N ILE A 18 2.65 21.37 17.66
CA ILE A 18 3.57 20.27 17.90
C ILE A 18 3.83 19.49 16.62
N LEU A 19 2.77 19.14 15.90
CA LEU A 19 2.85 18.45 14.62
C LEU A 19 3.67 19.23 13.58
N GLY A 20 3.41 20.55 13.46
CA GLY A 20 4.14 21.42 12.55
C GLY A 20 5.64 21.50 12.88
N ASP A 21 5.99 21.61 14.16
CA ASP A 21 7.38 21.70 14.62
C ASP A 21 8.13 20.37 14.41
N ILE A 22 7.47 19.23 14.63
CA ILE A 22 8.03 17.90 14.33
C ILE A 22 8.34 17.82 12.83
N TRP A 23 7.36 18.08 11.97
CA TRP A 23 7.57 18.02 10.52
C TRP A 23 8.67 18.97 10.05
N GLN A 24 8.72 20.20 10.58
CA GLN A 24 9.78 21.14 10.24
C GLN A 24 11.17 20.61 10.61
N SER A 25 11.28 19.91 11.75
CA SER A 25 12.52 19.33 12.22
C SER A 25 12.92 18.09 11.40
N LEU A 26 11.97 17.25 11.04
CA LEU A 26 12.20 16.10 10.15
C LEU A 26 12.66 16.54 8.75
N TRP A 27 12.10 17.62 8.21
CA TRP A 27 12.52 18.20 6.93
C TRP A 27 13.95 18.77 6.94
N LYS A 28 14.45 19.19 8.12
CA LYS A 28 15.85 19.64 8.28
C LYS A 28 16.81 18.48 8.36
N ALA A 29 16.37 17.29 8.77
CA ALA A 29 17.18 16.09 8.83
C ALA A 29 17.36 15.50 7.42
N GLU A 30 18.55 15.71 6.81
CA GLU A 30 18.80 15.37 5.41
C GLU A 30 18.55 13.89 5.08
N THR A 31 19.01 12.97 5.94
CA THR A 31 18.81 11.53 5.75
C THR A 31 17.36 11.12 5.76
N ILE A 32 16.56 11.69 6.67
CA ILE A 32 15.13 11.42 6.76
C ILE A 32 14.39 12.03 5.57
N ARG A 33 14.69 13.31 5.27
CA ARG A 33 14.05 14.03 4.17
C ARG A 33 14.25 13.35 2.82
N SER A 34 15.46 12.85 2.55
CA SER A 34 15.80 12.29 1.24
C SER A 34 15.36 10.83 1.05
N ILE A 35 15.10 10.09 2.14
CA ILE A 35 14.84 8.66 2.05
C ILE A 35 13.47 8.29 2.61
N ASP A 36 13.16 8.67 3.86
CA ASP A 36 12.03 8.08 4.61
C ASP A 36 10.81 9.01 4.76
N ILE A 37 10.96 10.32 4.49
CA ILE A 37 9.95 11.36 4.82
C ILE A 37 8.56 11.07 4.26
N HIS A 38 8.49 10.38 3.12
CA HIS A 38 7.23 10.07 2.44
C HIS A 38 6.58 8.76 2.93
N ASP A 39 7.30 7.97 3.71
CA ASP A 39 6.84 6.65 4.17
C ASP A 39 6.56 6.59 5.68
N ILE A 40 6.58 7.75 6.34
CA ILE A 40 6.22 7.90 7.75
C ILE A 40 4.95 8.74 7.91
N SER A 41 4.25 8.49 9.01
CA SER A 41 3.14 9.33 9.50
C SER A 41 3.42 9.74 10.94
N VAL A 42 3.05 10.97 11.26
CA VAL A 42 3.10 11.55 12.60
C VAL A 42 1.71 12.02 12.94
N ASP A 43 1.13 11.48 14.00
CA ASP A 43 -0.14 11.91 14.57
C ASP A 43 0.10 12.43 15.97
N VAL A 44 -0.59 13.51 16.35
CA VAL A 44 -0.46 14.13 17.67
C VAL A 44 -1.84 14.29 18.27
N GLU A 45 -2.04 13.77 19.46
CA GLU A 45 -3.26 13.90 20.24
C GLU A 45 -2.94 14.19 21.70
N ASN A 46 -3.40 15.34 22.22
CA ASN A 46 -3.17 15.80 23.60
C ASN A 46 -1.68 15.83 24.01
N GLY A 47 -0.77 16.16 23.06
CA GLY A 47 0.67 16.16 23.27
C GLY A 47 1.33 14.76 23.23
N GLU A 48 0.58 13.71 23.00
CA GLU A 48 1.10 12.37 22.70
C GLU A 48 1.33 12.20 21.20
N VAL A 49 2.53 11.79 20.83
CA VAL A 49 2.95 11.61 19.43
C VAL A 49 2.92 10.14 19.10
N CYS A 50 2.20 9.77 18.04
CA CYS A 50 2.21 8.43 17.46
C CYS A 50 2.97 8.46 16.13
N LEU A 51 4.09 7.74 16.07
CA LEU A 51 4.89 7.56 14.85
C LEU A 51 4.53 6.23 14.23
N SER A 52 4.20 6.22 12.93
CA SER A 52 3.90 5.00 12.18
C SER A 52 4.45 5.06 10.76
N GLY A 53 4.52 3.91 10.11
CA GLY A 53 5.05 3.78 8.76
C GLY A 53 6.37 3.02 8.71
N HIS A 54 7.18 3.29 7.68
CA HIS A 54 8.37 2.50 7.38
C HIS A 54 9.60 3.41 7.26
N VAL A 55 10.72 2.89 7.70
CA VAL A 55 12.03 3.56 7.61
C VAL A 55 13.10 2.60 7.13
N SER A 56 14.04 3.12 6.38
CA SER A 56 15.11 2.33 5.77
C SER A 56 16.11 1.74 6.78
N ARG A 57 16.29 2.41 7.93
CA ARG A 57 17.36 2.07 8.90
C ARG A 57 16.94 2.32 10.33
N ASP A 58 17.50 1.52 11.24
CA ASP A 58 17.33 1.67 12.69
C ASP A 58 17.81 3.06 13.19
N SER A 59 18.88 3.62 12.59
CA SER A 59 19.37 4.96 12.93
C SER A 59 18.36 6.05 12.61
N ASN A 60 17.62 5.93 11.50
CA ASN A 60 16.59 6.90 11.12
C ASN A 60 15.37 6.78 12.02
N GLN A 61 14.98 5.56 12.40
CA GLN A 61 13.93 5.31 13.37
C GLN A 61 14.22 6.01 14.70
N GLN A 62 15.43 5.83 15.23
CA GLN A 62 15.90 6.47 16.48
C GLN A 62 15.94 7.99 16.35
N GLN A 63 16.44 8.52 15.23
CA GLN A 63 16.51 9.96 15.00
C GLN A 63 15.12 10.60 14.92
N ILE A 64 14.14 9.96 14.27
CA ILE A 64 12.76 10.43 14.21
C ILE A 64 12.14 10.47 15.59
N GLU A 65 12.35 9.43 16.40
CA GLU A 65 11.87 9.38 17.77
C GLU A 65 12.48 10.47 18.64
N GLU A 66 13.80 10.70 18.53
CA GLU A 66 14.51 11.73 19.29
C GLU A 66 14.05 13.15 18.91
N ILE A 67 13.88 13.43 17.62
CA ILE A 67 13.33 14.70 17.12
C ILE A 67 11.93 14.91 17.71
N SER A 68 11.08 13.91 17.65
CA SER A 68 9.72 14.00 18.17
C SER A 68 9.71 14.23 19.67
N ARG A 69 10.53 13.48 20.42
CA ARG A 69 10.61 13.59 21.89
C ARG A 69 11.16 14.94 22.37
N SER A 70 12.08 15.55 21.57
CA SER A 70 12.68 16.85 21.91
C SER A 70 11.80 18.05 21.52
N THR A 71 10.69 17.85 20.81
CA THR A 71 9.83 18.94 20.39
C THR A 71 9.04 19.50 21.59
N PRO A 72 9.00 20.83 21.78
CA PRO A 72 8.28 21.46 22.87
C PRO A 72 6.79 21.09 22.87
N GLY A 73 6.26 20.73 24.03
CA GLY A 73 4.87 20.34 24.20
C GLY A 73 4.60 18.84 24.07
N VAL A 74 5.55 18.05 23.59
CA VAL A 74 5.44 16.59 23.54
C VAL A 74 5.53 16.00 24.94
N ILE A 75 4.55 15.18 25.30
CA ILE A 75 4.43 14.51 26.59
C ILE A 75 4.93 13.06 26.50
N ALA A 76 4.58 12.37 25.40
CA ALA A 76 4.97 10.99 25.16
C ALA A 76 5.14 10.74 23.65
N VAL A 77 5.96 9.75 23.32
CA VAL A 77 6.16 9.29 21.92
C VAL A 77 5.94 7.78 21.87
N HIS A 78 4.97 7.38 21.07
CA HIS A 78 4.67 5.99 20.74
C HIS A 78 5.25 5.68 19.36
N ASN A 79 6.35 4.94 19.33
CA ASN A 79 7.09 4.64 18.10
C ASN A 79 6.66 3.27 17.55
N HIS A 80 5.89 3.30 16.46
CA HIS A 80 5.45 2.12 15.71
C HIS A 80 6.07 2.07 14.29
N LEU A 81 7.17 2.80 14.09
CA LEU A 81 7.93 2.72 12.84
C LEU A 81 8.56 1.34 12.69
N VAL A 82 8.49 0.79 11.49
CA VAL A 82 9.08 -0.51 11.16
C VAL A 82 10.28 -0.31 10.25
N THR A 83 11.42 -0.90 10.60
CA THR A 83 12.62 -0.84 9.75
C THR A 83 12.60 -1.94 8.70
N ASP A 84 13.26 -1.71 7.56
CA ASP A 84 13.38 -2.72 6.50
C ASP A 84 14.05 -4.00 7.00
N ARG A 85 14.99 -3.85 7.93
CA ARG A 85 15.66 -4.99 8.57
C ARG A 85 14.70 -5.83 9.42
N ASP A 86 13.94 -5.19 10.30
CA ASP A 86 13.00 -5.90 11.17
C ASP A 86 11.91 -6.57 10.35
N LEU A 87 11.45 -5.90 9.28
CA LEU A 87 10.46 -6.47 8.37
C LEU A 87 11.02 -7.71 7.66
N SER A 88 12.25 -7.67 7.17
CA SER A 88 12.87 -8.81 6.49
C SER A 88 13.02 -10.01 7.43
N ILE A 89 13.34 -9.77 8.71
CA ILE A 89 13.42 -10.83 9.73
C ILE A 89 12.04 -11.42 9.98
N GLN A 90 11.00 -10.59 10.17
CA GLN A 90 9.63 -11.06 10.43
C GLN A 90 9.10 -11.90 9.25
N VAL A 91 9.30 -11.42 8.02
CA VAL A 91 8.89 -12.17 6.81
C VAL A 91 9.65 -13.49 6.70
N GLY A 92 10.96 -13.48 6.92
CA GLY A 92 11.77 -14.70 6.93
C GLY A 92 11.31 -15.71 7.98
N GLN A 93 10.91 -15.25 9.18
CA GLN A 93 10.39 -16.10 10.24
C GLN A 93 9.06 -16.76 9.87
N VAL A 94 8.09 -16.03 9.31
CA VAL A 94 6.80 -16.62 8.93
C VAL A 94 6.94 -17.59 7.77
N LEU A 95 7.80 -17.29 6.77
CA LEU A 95 8.10 -18.20 5.67
C LEU A 95 8.82 -19.47 6.15
N GLY A 96 9.74 -19.36 7.11
CA GLY A 96 10.45 -20.47 7.69
C GLY A 96 9.62 -21.33 8.66
N ALA A 97 8.55 -20.78 9.22
CA ALA A 97 7.64 -21.48 10.12
C ALA A 97 6.52 -22.25 9.39
N ASP A 98 6.16 -21.86 8.17
CA ASP A 98 5.12 -22.50 7.37
C ASP A 98 5.68 -23.76 6.68
N GLU A 99 5.09 -24.93 6.98
CA GLU A 99 5.51 -26.24 6.44
C GLU A 99 5.50 -26.28 4.90
N ARG A 100 4.71 -25.43 4.26
CA ARG A 100 4.57 -25.34 2.80
C ARG A 100 5.69 -24.54 2.14
N THR A 101 6.42 -23.70 2.90
CA THR A 101 7.45 -22.79 2.37
C THR A 101 8.82 -22.96 3.02
N CYS A 102 8.93 -23.59 4.20
CA CYS A 102 10.16 -23.70 5.00
C CYS A 102 11.33 -24.44 4.30
N TYR A 103 11.03 -25.25 3.30
CA TYR A 103 12.04 -25.98 2.52
C TYR A 103 12.58 -25.19 1.33
N LEU A 104 12.03 -24.02 1.06
CA LEU A 104 12.42 -23.16 -0.06
C LEU A 104 13.52 -22.19 0.37
N ASN A 105 14.48 -21.97 -0.51
CA ASN A 105 15.48 -20.94 -0.33
C ASN A 105 14.97 -19.64 -0.96
N LEU A 106 14.37 -18.80 -0.15
CA LEU A 106 13.75 -17.54 -0.56
C LEU A 106 14.51 -16.36 0.05
N PRO A 107 15.46 -15.75 -0.69
CA PRO A 107 16.02 -14.46 -0.28
C PRO A 107 14.93 -13.42 -0.10
N VAL A 108 14.93 -12.74 1.04
CA VAL A 108 13.95 -11.70 1.40
C VAL A 108 14.64 -10.34 1.39
N PHE A 109 14.17 -9.42 0.57
CA PHE A 109 14.59 -8.03 0.54
C PHE A 109 13.41 -7.14 0.87
N CYS A 110 13.64 -6.15 1.72
CA CYS A 110 12.61 -5.17 2.09
C CYS A 110 13.06 -3.76 1.77
N CYS A 111 12.12 -2.95 1.32
CA CYS A 111 12.33 -1.52 1.06
C CYS A 111 11.04 -0.76 1.38
N HIS A 112 11.05 0.04 2.46
CA HIS A 112 9.90 0.83 2.91
C HIS A 112 8.58 0.04 2.98
N GLY A 113 8.64 -1.16 3.55
CA GLY A 113 7.48 -2.04 3.70
C GLY A 113 7.15 -2.90 2.49
N TRP A 114 7.78 -2.69 1.35
CA TRP A 114 7.70 -3.59 0.21
C TRP A 114 8.60 -4.80 0.41
N VAL A 115 8.12 -5.98 0.06
CA VAL A 115 8.85 -7.24 0.19
C VAL A 115 9.11 -7.81 -1.20
N GLU A 116 10.37 -7.94 -1.56
CA GLU A 116 10.82 -8.67 -2.73
C GLU A 116 11.31 -10.06 -2.32
N LEU A 117 10.76 -11.09 -2.90
CA LEU A 117 11.14 -12.48 -2.67
C LEU A 117 11.80 -13.03 -3.92
N GLY A 118 13.06 -13.44 -3.79
CA GLY A 118 13.79 -14.18 -4.82
C GLY A 118 13.63 -15.69 -4.65
N GLY A 119 14.23 -16.44 -5.58
CA GLY A 119 14.32 -17.89 -5.50
C GLY A 119 13.51 -18.64 -6.55
N ILE A 120 13.66 -19.96 -6.56
CA ILE A 120 12.96 -20.85 -7.50
C ILE A 120 11.67 -21.35 -6.86
N VAL A 121 10.56 -21.06 -7.52
CA VAL A 121 9.22 -21.48 -7.08
C VAL A 121 8.73 -22.62 -8.00
N PRO A 122 8.35 -23.78 -7.43
CA PRO A 122 8.03 -24.97 -8.22
C PRO A 122 6.78 -24.84 -9.10
N ASN A 123 5.75 -24.13 -8.62
CA ASN A 123 4.47 -23.97 -9.33
C ASN A 123 3.67 -22.78 -8.78
N SER A 124 2.55 -22.44 -9.43
CA SER A 124 1.68 -21.31 -9.09
C SER A 124 1.01 -21.44 -7.70
N ASP A 125 0.71 -22.65 -7.24
CA ASP A 125 0.04 -22.84 -5.95
C ASP A 125 1.02 -22.54 -4.80
N VAL A 126 2.27 -22.98 -4.93
CA VAL A 126 3.35 -22.63 -4.01
C VAL A 126 3.65 -21.13 -4.08
N GLN A 127 3.61 -20.54 -5.28
CA GLN A 127 3.74 -19.09 -5.44
C GLN A 127 2.68 -18.33 -4.63
N SER A 128 1.40 -18.66 -4.80
CA SER A 128 0.30 -18.02 -4.06
C SER A 128 0.49 -18.21 -2.54
N THR A 129 0.93 -19.39 -2.11
CA THR A 129 1.21 -19.66 -0.70
C THR A 129 2.31 -18.76 -0.15
N ILE A 130 3.41 -18.59 -0.88
CA ILE A 130 4.52 -17.70 -0.49
C ILE A 130 4.03 -16.26 -0.37
N GLU A 131 3.29 -15.76 -1.36
CA GLU A 131 2.75 -14.40 -1.36
C GLU A 131 1.81 -14.19 -0.16
N GLU A 132 0.89 -15.11 0.09
CA GLU A 132 -0.06 -15.05 1.21
C GLU A 132 0.65 -15.10 2.57
N THR A 133 1.63 -16.00 2.72
CA THR A 133 2.39 -16.14 3.96
C THR A 133 3.20 -14.89 4.27
N ALA A 134 3.91 -14.34 3.29
CA ALA A 134 4.64 -13.09 3.46
C ALA A 134 3.71 -11.91 3.72
N ALA A 135 2.58 -11.82 3.01
CA ALA A 135 1.57 -10.78 3.19
C ALA A 135 0.82 -10.86 4.52
N SER A 136 0.92 -11.98 5.25
CA SER A 136 0.34 -12.11 6.60
C SER A 136 1.02 -11.23 7.64
N VAL A 137 2.26 -10.79 7.41
CA VAL A 137 2.98 -9.86 8.29
C VAL A 137 2.32 -8.48 8.21
N PRO A 138 1.81 -7.91 9.33
CA PRO A 138 0.99 -6.70 9.32
C PRO A 138 1.66 -5.48 8.70
N ALA A 139 2.98 -5.35 8.87
CA ALA A 139 3.77 -4.23 8.35
C ALA A 139 4.06 -4.33 6.83
N VAL A 140 3.75 -5.45 6.17
CA VAL A 140 3.96 -5.61 4.74
C VAL A 140 2.99 -4.75 3.94
N ARG A 141 3.51 -3.88 3.08
CA ARG A 141 2.73 -3.06 2.14
C ARG A 141 2.35 -3.83 0.89
N GLY A 142 3.25 -4.66 0.40
CA GLY A 142 3.00 -5.51 -0.75
C GLY A 142 4.14 -6.51 -0.95
N VAL A 143 3.82 -7.65 -1.57
CA VAL A 143 4.76 -8.73 -1.84
C VAL A 143 4.94 -8.88 -3.34
N ILE A 144 6.18 -8.95 -3.79
CA ILE A 144 6.56 -9.13 -5.19
C ILE A 144 7.49 -10.32 -5.27
N LEU A 145 7.11 -11.31 -6.04
CA LEU A 145 8.01 -12.41 -6.42
C LEU A 145 8.81 -11.99 -7.64
N LEU A 146 10.12 -12.04 -7.52
CA LEU A 146 11.02 -11.83 -8.63
C LEU A 146 11.00 -13.08 -9.52
N PRO A 147 10.60 -12.97 -10.80
CA PRO A 147 10.71 -14.10 -11.70
C PRO A 147 12.19 -14.49 -11.83
N ASN A 148 12.48 -15.78 -11.73
CA ASN A 148 13.83 -16.32 -11.93
C ASN A 148 14.19 -16.29 -13.43
N ILE A 149 14.39 -15.10 -13.98
CA ILE A 149 14.88 -14.90 -15.35
C ILE A 149 16.35 -14.53 -15.23
N GLU A 150 17.23 -15.46 -15.60
CA GLU A 150 18.67 -15.17 -15.72
C GLU A 150 18.87 -13.95 -16.63
N GLY A 151 19.37 -12.86 -16.04
CA GLY A 151 19.81 -11.66 -16.75
C GLY A 151 18.92 -10.43 -16.70
N ASP A 152 17.72 -10.48 -16.12
CA ASP A 152 16.88 -9.28 -15.94
C ASP A 152 16.94 -8.81 -14.47
N HIS A 153 17.66 -7.71 -14.24
CA HIS A 153 17.81 -7.09 -12.92
C HIS A 153 16.88 -5.90 -12.70
N ALA A 154 15.86 -5.75 -13.52
CA ALA A 154 14.85 -4.70 -13.31
C ALA A 154 14.00 -5.07 -12.10
N SER A 155 14.12 -4.31 -11.00
CA SER A 155 13.26 -4.49 -9.83
C SER A 155 11.81 -4.15 -10.19
N PRO A 156 10.86 -5.09 -10.07
CA PRO A 156 9.45 -4.84 -10.32
C PRO A 156 8.83 -3.86 -9.31
N LEU A 157 9.54 -3.47 -8.24
CA LEU A 157 9.11 -2.41 -7.33
C LEU A 157 8.92 -1.06 -8.04
N ARG A 158 9.61 -0.82 -9.15
CA ARG A 158 9.43 0.42 -9.92
C ARG A 158 8.04 0.58 -10.49
N ASP A 159 7.34 -0.53 -10.73
CA ASP A 159 5.99 -0.56 -11.31
C ASP A 159 4.89 -0.74 -10.25
N ALA A 160 5.28 -1.05 -9.01
CA ALA A 160 4.36 -1.19 -7.89
C ALA A 160 4.14 0.17 -7.22
N ILE A 161 2.96 0.74 -7.41
CA ILE A 161 2.59 2.00 -6.79
C ILE A 161 1.44 1.82 -5.81
N GLN A 162 1.45 2.65 -4.76
CA GLN A 162 0.36 2.78 -3.79
C GLN A 162 -0.13 4.23 -3.77
N PRO A 163 -1.04 4.61 -4.68
CA PRO A 163 -1.52 5.98 -4.78
C PRO A 163 -2.25 6.38 -3.50
N ARG A 164 -1.84 7.49 -2.88
CA ARG A 164 -2.47 7.98 -1.65
C ARG A 164 -3.89 8.49 -1.92
N ILE A 165 -4.78 8.27 -0.96
CA ILE A 165 -6.16 8.78 -1.02
C ILE A 165 -6.16 10.31 -1.02
N GLY A 166 -7.03 10.91 -1.83
CA GLY A 166 -7.17 12.35 -1.98
C GLY A 166 -6.19 12.99 -2.96
N VAL A 167 -5.16 12.28 -3.41
CA VAL A 167 -4.19 12.78 -4.38
C VAL A 167 -4.86 13.03 -5.73
N ARG A 168 -4.44 14.12 -6.40
CA ARG A 168 -4.94 14.49 -7.73
C ARG A 168 -4.42 13.54 -8.79
N VAL A 169 -5.29 13.21 -9.74
CA VAL A 169 -4.98 12.43 -10.93
C VAL A 169 -5.08 13.33 -12.14
N TYR A 170 -3.99 13.40 -12.89
CA TYR A 170 -3.87 14.18 -14.11
C TYR A 170 -3.94 13.27 -15.32
N GLY A 171 -4.93 13.45 -16.17
CA GLY A 171 -5.03 12.78 -17.47
C GLY A 171 -4.14 13.42 -18.51
N THR A 172 -4.19 12.90 -19.72
CA THR A 172 -3.42 13.44 -20.87
C THR A 172 -3.88 14.83 -21.31
N ASN A 173 -5.06 15.28 -20.88
CA ASN A 173 -5.74 16.52 -21.33
C ASN A 173 -6.21 17.42 -20.18
N GLU A 174 -5.40 17.58 -19.14
CA GLU A 174 -5.71 18.37 -17.94
C GLU A 174 -6.33 17.54 -16.79
N ALA A 175 -6.19 18.06 -15.60
CA ALA A 175 -6.45 17.31 -14.39
C ALA A 175 -7.91 16.99 -14.19
N GLU A 176 -8.23 15.79 -13.71
CA GLU A 176 -9.57 15.58 -13.70
C GLU A 176 -10.17 14.76 -12.63
N GLY A 177 -9.37 14.25 -11.70
CA GLY A 177 -9.89 13.44 -10.63
C GLY A 177 -9.05 13.47 -9.36
N LYS A 178 -9.57 12.76 -8.36
CA LYS A 178 -8.86 12.45 -7.12
C LYS A 178 -8.97 10.97 -6.82
N ILE A 179 -7.92 10.40 -6.26
CA ILE A 179 -7.98 9.03 -5.72
C ILE A 179 -8.98 9.01 -4.57
N TYR A 180 -10.02 8.20 -4.71
CA TYR A 180 -11.07 8.06 -3.71
C TYR A 180 -10.88 6.79 -2.87
N GLN A 181 -10.59 5.68 -3.51
CA GLN A 181 -10.32 4.38 -2.87
C GLN A 181 -9.30 3.59 -3.70
N ALA A 182 -8.72 2.56 -3.11
CA ALA A 182 -7.83 1.61 -3.76
C ALA A 182 -8.44 0.21 -3.79
N VAL A 183 -8.24 -0.51 -4.89
CA VAL A 183 -8.54 -1.94 -4.99
C VAL A 183 -7.25 -2.71 -4.76
N ILE A 184 -7.22 -3.50 -3.70
CA ILE A 184 -6.04 -4.24 -3.27
C ILE A 184 -6.30 -5.74 -3.41
N ARG A 185 -5.34 -6.46 -3.98
CA ARG A 185 -5.36 -7.93 -4.00
C ARG A 185 -4.95 -8.44 -2.61
N PRO A 186 -5.80 -9.19 -1.90
CA PRO A 186 -5.51 -9.60 -0.51
C PRO A 186 -4.31 -10.54 -0.40
N GLN A 187 -4.02 -11.37 -1.41
CA GLN A 187 -2.97 -12.38 -1.39
C GLN A 187 -1.57 -11.79 -1.28
N ASN A 188 -1.32 -10.68 -1.95
CA ASN A 188 0.01 -10.05 -1.99
C ASN A 188 -0.01 -8.56 -1.64
N ARG A 189 -1.15 -8.03 -1.22
CA ARG A 189 -1.37 -6.62 -0.84
C ARG A 189 -1.06 -5.58 -1.93
N LEU A 190 -0.92 -6.01 -3.18
CA LEU A 190 -0.68 -5.08 -4.28
C LEU A 190 -1.96 -4.34 -4.68
N VAL A 191 -1.82 -3.04 -4.89
CA VAL A 191 -2.90 -2.23 -5.48
C VAL A 191 -2.99 -2.58 -6.96
N THR A 192 -4.16 -2.98 -7.40
CA THR A 192 -4.42 -3.32 -8.81
C THR A 192 -5.08 -2.18 -9.57
N HIS A 193 -5.98 -1.46 -8.88
CA HIS A 193 -6.72 -0.33 -9.44
C HIS A 193 -6.87 0.78 -8.40
N ALA A 194 -6.95 2.00 -8.87
CA ALA A 194 -7.46 3.11 -8.08
C ALA A 194 -8.88 3.47 -8.53
N ILE A 195 -9.72 3.79 -7.57
CA ILE A 195 -11.04 4.36 -7.83
C ILE A 195 -10.85 5.87 -7.88
N VAL A 196 -10.93 6.42 -9.08
CA VAL A 196 -10.72 7.85 -9.33
C VAL A 196 -12.06 8.55 -9.41
N ARG A 197 -12.29 9.48 -8.49
CA ARG A 197 -13.48 10.32 -8.49
C ARG A 197 -13.26 11.55 -9.34
N VAL A 198 -14.11 11.72 -10.34
CA VAL A 198 -14.17 12.90 -11.21
C VAL A 198 -15.44 13.66 -10.89
N SER A 199 -15.29 14.94 -10.58
CA SER A 199 -16.43 15.83 -10.31
C SER A 199 -16.60 16.78 -11.49
N GLN A 200 -17.77 16.78 -12.10
CA GLN A 200 -18.11 17.64 -13.23
C GLN A 200 -19.32 18.49 -12.89
N LEU A 201 -19.31 19.73 -13.35
CA LEU A 201 -20.49 20.61 -13.29
C LEU A 201 -21.36 20.36 -14.54
N ILE A 202 -22.53 19.76 -14.33
CA ILE A 202 -23.50 19.48 -15.40
C ILE A 202 -24.81 20.16 -15.01
N ASP A 203 -25.31 21.05 -15.86
CA ASP A 203 -26.58 21.76 -15.66
C ASP A 203 -26.71 22.40 -14.27
N GLU A 204 -25.68 23.15 -13.84
CA GLU A 204 -25.59 23.80 -12.52
C GLU A 204 -25.49 22.85 -11.32
N TRP A 205 -25.45 21.53 -11.53
CA TRP A 205 -25.31 20.52 -10.49
C TRP A 205 -23.94 19.86 -10.56
N GLN A 206 -23.28 19.76 -9.41
CA GLN A 206 -22.04 18.99 -9.31
C GLN A 206 -22.36 17.51 -9.25
N ARG A 207 -21.97 16.76 -10.30
CA ARG A 207 -22.05 15.30 -10.35
C ARG A 207 -20.67 14.70 -10.20
N SER A 208 -20.58 13.61 -9.46
CA SER A 208 -19.36 12.85 -9.30
C SER A 208 -19.51 11.46 -9.88
N TYR A 209 -18.50 11.03 -10.62
CA TYR A 209 -18.41 9.69 -11.18
C TYR A 209 -17.12 9.04 -10.69
N ASP A 210 -17.22 7.78 -10.31
CA ASP A 210 -16.09 6.99 -9.86
C ASP A 210 -15.67 6.03 -10.98
N TYR A 211 -14.42 6.14 -11.42
CA TYR A 211 -13.85 5.29 -12.48
C TYR A 211 -12.82 4.34 -11.92
N LEU A 212 -12.79 3.11 -12.44
CA LEU A 212 -11.86 2.07 -12.06
C LEU A 212 -10.62 2.14 -12.96
N VAL A 213 -9.54 2.72 -12.48
CA VAL A 213 -8.32 2.98 -13.25
C VAL A 213 -7.20 2.02 -12.82
N PRO A 214 -6.70 1.13 -13.72
CA PRO A 214 -5.59 0.24 -13.40
C PRO A 214 -4.32 1.01 -13.07
N VAL A 215 -3.61 0.62 -11.98
CA VAL A 215 -2.39 1.30 -11.56
C VAL A 215 -1.24 1.24 -12.56
N LYS A 216 -1.24 0.27 -13.47
CA LYS A 216 -0.25 0.19 -14.58
C LYS A 216 -0.23 1.41 -15.50
N TYR A 217 -1.28 2.23 -15.48
CA TYR A 217 -1.34 3.49 -16.23
C TYR A 217 -0.93 4.71 -15.40
N MET A 218 -0.56 4.52 -14.13
CA MET A 218 -0.29 5.59 -13.19
C MET A 218 1.20 5.78 -12.95
N TRP A 219 1.63 7.01 -12.84
CA TRP A 219 2.99 7.40 -12.46
C TRP A 219 2.90 8.45 -11.35
N VAL A 220 3.72 8.30 -10.32
CA VAL A 220 3.85 9.31 -9.28
C VAL A 220 4.78 10.42 -9.80
N VAL A 221 4.33 11.67 -9.69
CA VAL A 221 5.15 12.85 -10.04
C VAL A 221 5.72 13.51 -8.78
N ASP A 222 6.70 14.39 -8.96
CA ASP A 222 7.50 14.97 -7.88
C ASP A 222 6.69 15.71 -6.80
N ASP A 223 5.51 16.24 -7.14
CA ASP A 223 4.58 16.88 -6.21
C ASP A 223 3.67 15.89 -5.45
N GLY A 224 3.89 14.59 -5.65
CA GLY A 224 3.06 13.52 -5.09
C GLY A 224 1.74 13.28 -5.84
N GLY A 225 1.48 14.01 -6.92
CA GLY A 225 0.36 13.79 -7.82
C GLY A 225 0.50 12.49 -8.61
N ILE A 226 -0.57 12.08 -9.26
CA ILE A 226 -0.59 10.94 -10.17
C ILE A 226 -0.80 11.44 -11.60
N LEU A 227 0.11 11.08 -12.49
CA LEU A 227 -0.02 11.31 -13.93
C LEU A 227 -0.40 10.00 -14.61
N LEU A 228 -1.39 10.02 -15.48
CA LEU A 228 -1.68 8.90 -16.35
C LEU A 228 -0.68 8.88 -17.52
N ASN A 229 -0.13 7.71 -17.81
CA ASN A 229 0.83 7.56 -18.92
C ASN A 229 0.15 7.78 -20.29
N ARG A 230 0.96 8.00 -21.32
CA ARG A 230 0.47 8.31 -22.68
C ARG A 230 -0.34 7.19 -23.34
N SER A 231 -0.22 5.96 -22.87
CA SER A 231 -0.99 4.81 -23.37
C SER A 231 -2.34 4.66 -22.66
N ALA A 232 -2.60 5.45 -21.60
CA ALA A 232 -3.88 5.44 -20.91
C ALA A 232 -4.97 6.09 -21.78
N PRO A 233 -6.17 5.54 -21.82
CA PRO A 233 -7.34 6.24 -22.32
C PRO A 233 -7.68 7.44 -21.41
N ALA A 234 -8.54 8.33 -21.90
CA ALA A 234 -9.05 9.40 -21.06
C ALA A 234 -9.83 8.82 -19.85
N ILE A 235 -9.82 9.48 -18.69
CA ILE A 235 -10.38 8.92 -17.44
C ILE A 235 -11.82 8.45 -17.62
N HIS A 236 -12.65 9.19 -18.35
CA HIS A 236 -14.06 8.86 -18.59
C HIS A 236 -14.27 7.63 -19.51
N GLN A 237 -13.23 7.11 -20.13
CA GLN A 237 -13.26 5.90 -20.95
C GLN A 237 -12.94 4.63 -20.15
N PHE A 238 -12.44 4.77 -18.92
CA PHE A 238 -12.32 3.63 -18.02
C PHE A 238 -13.69 3.16 -17.52
N PRO A 239 -13.81 1.90 -17.11
CA PRO A 239 -15.05 1.38 -16.54
C PRO A 239 -15.52 2.22 -15.33
N VAL A 240 -16.82 2.47 -15.26
CA VAL A 240 -17.44 3.06 -14.07
C VAL A 240 -17.33 2.04 -12.93
N PHE A 241 -16.92 2.51 -11.77
CA PHE A 241 -16.77 1.67 -10.59
C PHE A 241 -18.14 1.16 -10.11
N ASN A 242 -18.24 -0.15 -9.93
CA ASN A 242 -19.42 -0.82 -9.37
C ASN A 242 -19.08 -1.40 -7.99
N PRO A 243 -19.66 -0.89 -6.90
CA PRO A 243 -19.38 -1.38 -5.54
C PRO A 243 -19.72 -2.87 -5.31
N VAL A 244 -20.61 -3.46 -6.14
CA VAL A 244 -20.99 -4.86 -6.02
C VAL A 244 -19.84 -5.79 -6.41
N ASP A 245 -19.05 -5.38 -7.40
CA ASP A 245 -17.90 -6.16 -7.88
C ASP A 245 -16.66 -5.99 -7.01
N TYR A 246 -16.66 -4.94 -6.19
CA TYR A 246 -15.54 -4.56 -5.31
C TYR A 246 -16.04 -4.27 -3.89
N PRO A 247 -16.39 -5.29 -3.09
CA PRO A 247 -16.80 -5.09 -1.70
C PRO A 247 -15.67 -4.48 -0.86
N PHE A 248 -16.02 -3.95 0.31
CA PHE A 248 -15.02 -3.55 1.29
C PHE A 248 -14.23 -4.76 1.79
N ALA A 249 -12.98 -4.54 2.14
CA ALA A 249 -12.19 -5.52 2.86
C ALA A 249 -12.88 -5.89 4.18
N PRO A 250 -12.76 -7.16 4.65
CA PRO A 250 -13.27 -7.55 5.95
C PRO A 250 -12.66 -6.71 7.08
N LEU A 251 -13.44 -6.40 8.11
CA LEU A 251 -12.97 -5.60 9.25
C LEU A 251 -11.81 -6.24 10.03
N THR A 252 -11.64 -7.56 9.89
CA THR A 252 -10.54 -8.31 10.49
C THR A 252 -9.23 -8.21 9.70
N TRP A 253 -9.30 -7.71 8.45
CA TRP A 253 -8.11 -7.52 7.62
C TRP A 253 -7.56 -6.11 7.79
N GLN A 254 -6.29 -6.05 8.12
CA GLN A 254 -5.59 -4.78 8.29
C GLN A 254 -5.03 -4.31 6.95
N PRO A 255 -5.46 -3.15 6.44
CA PRO A 255 -4.93 -2.59 5.21
C PRO A 255 -3.43 -2.29 5.32
N PRO A 256 -2.69 -2.41 4.21
CA PRO A 256 -1.31 -1.95 4.19
C PRO A 256 -1.23 -0.43 4.31
N TYR A 257 -0.18 0.07 4.93
CA TYR A 257 0.14 1.51 4.91
C TYR A 257 0.20 2.01 3.44
N PRO A 258 -0.33 3.17 3.08
CA PRO A 258 -0.90 4.21 3.94
C PRO A 258 -2.46 4.18 4.04
N TYR A 259 -3.10 3.05 3.82
CA TYR A 259 -4.56 2.97 3.70
C TYR A 259 -5.25 2.70 5.04
N ALA A 260 -6.43 3.31 5.22
CA ALA A 260 -7.38 2.95 6.26
C ALA A 260 -8.44 1.96 5.72
N ALA A 261 -9.13 1.22 6.60
CA ALA A 261 -10.10 0.19 6.22
C ALA A 261 -11.21 0.69 5.29
N GLY A 262 -11.70 1.93 5.49
CA GLY A 262 -12.71 2.54 4.62
C GLY A 262 -12.23 2.92 3.21
N ASN A 263 -10.92 2.88 2.98
CA ASN A 263 -10.31 3.32 1.73
C ASN A 263 -9.99 2.16 0.79
N VAL A 264 -10.22 0.91 1.24
CA VAL A 264 -9.81 -0.28 0.52
C VAL A 264 -10.99 -1.12 0.08
N ARG A 265 -10.93 -1.55 -1.17
CA ARG A 265 -11.82 -2.50 -1.78
C ARG A 265 -11.07 -3.76 -2.16
N TRP A 266 -11.76 -4.90 -2.12
CA TRP A 266 -11.25 -6.15 -2.66
C TRP A 266 -11.88 -6.43 -4.01
N PRO A 267 -11.14 -7.00 -4.98
CA PRO A 267 -11.78 -7.58 -6.14
C PRO A 267 -12.67 -8.72 -5.65
N ARG A 268 -13.91 -8.76 -6.12
CA ARG A 268 -14.74 -9.94 -5.90
C ARG A 268 -13.95 -11.10 -6.49
N GLN A 269 -13.56 -12.04 -5.66
CA GLN A 269 -12.90 -13.25 -6.15
C GLN A 269 -13.77 -13.78 -7.27
N GLU A 270 -13.21 -14.01 -8.44
CA GLU A 270 -13.87 -14.76 -9.50
C GLU A 270 -14.07 -16.16 -8.93
N GLN A 271 -15.16 -16.32 -8.17
CA GLN A 271 -15.60 -17.61 -7.70
C GLN A 271 -15.97 -18.38 -8.95
N GLU A 272 -15.10 -19.33 -9.32
CA GLU A 272 -15.45 -20.52 -10.10
C GLU A 272 -16.00 -20.35 -11.53
N LYS A 273 -16.01 -19.18 -12.15
CA LYS A 273 -16.42 -19.11 -13.56
C LYS A 273 -15.43 -19.82 -14.50
N ASP A 274 -14.14 -19.85 -14.16
CA ASP A 274 -13.16 -20.57 -14.99
C ASP A 274 -13.11 -22.06 -14.72
N LYS A 275 -13.53 -22.55 -13.54
CA LYS A 275 -13.60 -23.99 -13.27
C LYS A 275 -14.76 -24.70 -13.97
N GLN A 276 -15.82 -23.97 -14.37
CA GLN A 276 -16.93 -24.55 -15.13
C GLN A 276 -16.71 -24.55 -16.65
N HIS A 277 -15.74 -23.77 -17.16
CA HIS A 277 -15.43 -23.78 -18.60
C HIS A 277 -14.40 -24.81 -19.03
N ILE A 278 -13.52 -25.23 -18.11
CA ILE A 278 -12.49 -26.25 -18.39
C ILE A 278 -13.10 -27.64 -18.67
N PRO A 279 -14.13 -28.13 -17.94
CA PRO A 279 -14.76 -29.41 -18.25
C PRO A 279 -15.42 -29.46 -19.62
N LEU A 280 -16.07 -28.37 -20.04
CA LEU A 280 -16.75 -28.30 -21.35
C LEU A 280 -15.80 -28.32 -22.54
N ILE A 281 -14.61 -27.74 -22.37
CA ILE A 281 -13.56 -27.75 -23.42
C ILE A 281 -12.92 -29.15 -23.50
N ILE A 282 -12.68 -29.80 -22.38
CA ILE A 282 -12.11 -31.17 -22.31
C ILE A 282 -13.11 -32.18 -22.89
N GLU A 283 -14.40 -32.08 -22.54
CA GLU A 283 -15.44 -32.96 -23.11
C GLU A 283 -15.61 -32.74 -24.62
N LYS A 284 -15.47 -31.53 -25.09
CA LYS A 284 -15.55 -31.24 -26.53
C LYS A 284 -14.33 -31.76 -27.28
N ILE A 285 -13.13 -31.65 -26.71
CA ILE A 285 -11.91 -32.21 -27.30
C ILE A 285 -11.94 -33.74 -27.28
N GLN A 286 -12.45 -34.38 -26.22
CA GLN A 286 -12.62 -35.85 -26.18
C GLN A 286 -13.65 -36.33 -27.21
N LYS A 287 -14.79 -35.67 -27.38
CA LYS A 287 -15.78 -36.02 -28.41
C LYS A 287 -15.24 -35.86 -29.84
N ASP A 288 -14.48 -34.81 -30.09
CA ASP A 288 -13.86 -34.60 -31.42
C ASP A 288 -12.77 -35.64 -31.74
N TYR A 289 -12.11 -36.21 -30.69
CA TYR A 289 -11.14 -37.31 -30.86
C TYR A 289 -11.80 -38.66 -31.09
N GLU A 290 -12.98 -38.93 -30.52
CA GLU A 290 -13.73 -40.18 -30.71
C GLU A 290 -14.45 -40.23 -32.06
N PHE A 291 -14.84 -39.09 -32.63
CA PHE A 291 -15.45 -39.01 -33.96
C PHE A 291 -14.44 -39.02 -35.14
N GLY A 292 -13.14 -38.85 -34.86
CA GLY A 292 -12.07 -38.89 -35.88
C GLY A 292 -11.47 -40.27 -36.14
N GLN A 293 -11.97 -41.34 -35.50
CA GLN A 293 -11.48 -42.72 -35.66
C GLN A 293 -12.54 -43.70 -36.19
N SER A 294 -13.62 -43.20 -36.80
CA SER A 294 -14.61 -44.04 -37.47
C SER A 294 -14.56 -43.87 -38.97
#